data_b6abbc9d11e4ef9856d3de53dd3c6fa9
#
_entry.id   b6abbc9d11e4ef9856d3de53dd3c6fa9
#
_cell.length_a   1.000
_cell.length_b   1.000
_cell.length_c   1.000
_cell.angle_alpha   90.00
_cell.angle_beta   90.00
_cell.angle_gamma   90.00
#
_symmetry.space_group_name_H-M   'P 1'
#
loop_
_entity.id
_entity.type
_entity.pdbx_description
1 polymer ?
#
loop_
_entity_poly.entity_id
_entity_poly.type
_entity_poly.pdbx_seq_one_letter_code
_entity_poly.pdbx_strand_id
1 'polypeptide(L)'
;MGNAFTKLSKEINKFNDVLNTMSILIWDSRTKMPKKGANSRGYQVGTLTSVARDILLSSKMRKLLDESQNETHNLNDDSFEKKTLLHLNEAISYHDKIPEKLQVKKAELEPLAHNAWAEAREKKDFKIFQPYLEEQVNIAIEQAHCIGFKDHPYDALMQRFEPGETVKSLKV
;
A
#
# COMPACT_ATOMS: atom_id res chain seq x y z
N MET A 1 24.17 -14.12 11.92
CA MET A 1 23.31 -12.98 11.56
C MET A 1 23.85 -11.74 12.24
N GLY A 2 24.11 -10.70 11.48
CA GLY A 2 24.64 -9.47 12.02
C GLY A 2 23.64 -8.67 12.83
N ASN A 3 24.13 -7.73 13.61
CA ASN A 3 23.34 -6.98 14.57
C ASN A 3 22.36 -6.00 13.87
N ALA A 4 22.74 -5.40 12.72
CA ALA A 4 21.94 -4.42 12.01
C ALA A 4 20.72 -5.07 11.35
N PHE A 5 20.89 -6.14 10.59
CA PHE A 5 19.80 -6.86 9.94
C PHE A 5 18.78 -7.44 10.95
N THR A 6 19.26 -7.93 12.09
CA THR A 6 18.37 -8.41 13.16
C THR A 6 17.51 -7.27 13.76
N LYS A 7 18.10 -6.08 13.93
CA LYS A 7 17.36 -4.90 14.40
C LYS A 7 16.37 -4.41 13.33
N LEU A 8 16.78 -4.40 12.07
CA LEU A 8 15.94 -4.05 10.94
C LEU A 8 14.72 -4.97 10.85
N SER A 9 14.93 -6.29 10.96
CA SER A 9 13.86 -7.29 10.95
C SER A 9 12.80 -7.04 12.03
N LYS A 10 13.20 -6.55 13.21
CA LYS A 10 12.25 -6.17 14.26
C LYS A 10 11.39 -4.97 13.88
N GLU A 11 11.93 -3.98 13.18
CA GLU A 11 11.16 -2.83 12.71
C GLU A 11 10.25 -3.22 11.53
N ILE A 12 10.73 -4.09 10.62
CA ILE A 12 9.90 -4.67 9.54
C ILE A 12 8.71 -5.44 10.14
N ASN A 13 8.95 -6.23 11.19
CA ASN A 13 7.87 -6.98 11.85
C ASN A 13 6.81 -6.06 12.45
N LYS A 14 7.19 -4.94 13.08
CA LYS A 14 6.22 -3.95 13.58
C LYS A 14 5.36 -3.36 12.44
N PHE A 15 5.98 -3.04 11.33
CA PHE A 15 5.27 -2.58 10.13
C PHE A 15 4.28 -3.64 9.64
N ASN A 16 4.73 -4.90 9.53
CA ASN A 16 3.89 -6.02 9.11
C ASN A 16 2.74 -6.29 10.09
N ASP A 17 2.94 -6.15 11.40
CA ASP A 17 1.89 -6.32 12.40
C ASP A 17 0.77 -5.29 12.21
N VAL A 18 1.11 -4.03 11.88
CA VAL A 18 0.12 -3.02 11.53
C VAL A 18 -0.63 -3.39 10.26
N LEU A 19 0.07 -3.82 9.19
CA LEU A 19 -0.56 -4.26 7.94
C LEU A 19 -1.48 -5.46 8.14
N ASN A 20 -1.06 -6.44 8.95
CA ASN A 20 -1.87 -7.62 9.27
C ASN A 20 -3.13 -7.23 10.05
N THR A 21 -3.02 -6.29 11.00
CA THR A 21 -4.17 -5.73 11.71
C THR A 21 -5.14 -5.05 10.74
N MET A 22 -4.63 -4.24 9.81
CA MET A 22 -5.45 -3.62 8.75
C MET A 22 -6.16 -4.68 7.90
N SER A 23 -5.48 -5.76 7.55
CA SER A 23 -6.05 -6.85 6.76
C SER A 23 -7.24 -7.52 7.47
N ILE A 24 -7.15 -7.71 8.80
CA ILE A 24 -8.27 -8.22 9.62
C ILE A 24 -9.44 -7.22 9.61
N LEU A 25 -9.18 -5.93 9.76
CA LEU A 25 -10.21 -4.90 9.71
C LEU A 25 -10.91 -4.82 8.35
N ILE A 26 -10.14 -4.96 7.26
CA ILE A 26 -10.66 -4.99 5.89
C ILE A 26 -11.51 -6.26 5.67
N TRP A 27 -11.02 -7.41 6.13
CA TRP A 27 -11.78 -8.66 6.06
C TRP A 27 -13.12 -8.55 6.81
N ASP A 28 -13.11 -8.04 8.04
CA ASP A 28 -14.33 -7.83 8.83
C ASP A 28 -15.29 -6.88 8.12
N SER A 29 -14.79 -5.80 7.50
CA SER A 29 -15.62 -4.85 6.77
C SER A 29 -16.39 -5.47 5.61
N ARG A 30 -15.86 -6.53 5.02
CA ARG A 30 -16.46 -7.27 3.89
C ARG A 30 -17.35 -8.43 4.31
N THR A 31 -17.33 -8.84 5.59
CA THR A 31 -17.97 -10.06 6.05
C THR A 31 -18.97 -9.86 7.18
N LYS A 32 -18.56 -9.25 8.30
CA LYS A 32 -19.34 -9.22 9.54
C LYS A 32 -19.73 -7.83 9.99
N MET A 33 -19.05 -6.78 9.53
CA MET A 33 -19.28 -5.41 9.97
C MET A 33 -20.71 -4.94 9.62
N PRO A 34 -21.47 -4.36 10.55
CA PRO A 34 -22.75 -3.72 10.25
C PRO A 34 -22.58 -2.59 9.21
N LYS A 35 -23.54 -2.41 8.30
CA LYS A 35 -23.52 -1.38 7.24
C LYS A 35 -23.22 0.03 7.77
N LYS A 36 -23.74 0.37 8.97
CA LYS A 36 -23.50 1.67 9.63
C LYS A 36 -22.07 1.85 10.16
N GLY A 37 -21.26 0.80 10.24
CA GLY A 37 -19.88 0.84 10.72
C GLY A 37 -18.85 1.36 9.70
N ALA A 38 -19.22 1.56 8.43
CA ALA A 38 -18.31 1.87 7.35
C ALA A 38 -17.46 3.14 7.58
N ASN A 39 -18.09 4.23 8.05
CA ASN A 39 -17.36 5.47 8.34
C ASN A 39 -16.29 5.27 9.43
N SER A 40 -16.67 4.65 10.56
CA SER A 40 -15.72 4.36 11.65
C SER A 40 -14.59 3.45 11.19
N ARG A 41 -14.88 2.46 10.34
CA ARG A 41 -13.88 1.58 9.75
C ARG A 41 -12.94 2.33 8.81
N GLY A 42 -13.45 3.24 7.99
CA GLY A 42 -12.64 4.12 7.17
C GLY A 42 -11.60 4.88 7.99
N TYR A 43 -12.02 5.55 9.05
CA TYR A 43 -11.12 6.27 9.97
C TYR A 43 -10.09 5.35 10.64
N GLN A 44 -10.49 4.16 11.09
CA GLN A 44 -9.57 3.17 11.68
C GLN A 44 -8.47 2.75 10.69
N VAL A 45 -8.86 2.41 9.46
CA VAL A 45 -7.91 1.99 8.41
C VAL A 45 -7.03 3.18 7.99
N GLY A 46 -7.60 4.38 7.85
CA GLY A 46 -6.84 5.60 7.57
C GLY A 46 -5.77 5.88 8.62
N THR A 47 -6.13 5.82 9.92
CA THR A 47 -5.18 6.00 11.03
C THR A 47 -4.06 4.96 10.98
N LEU A 48 -4.40 3.68 10.79
CA LEU A 48 -3.38 2.61 10.70
C LEU A 48 -2.49 2.77 9.44
N THR A 49 -3.01 3.33 8.35
CA THR A 49 -2.23 3.67 7.17
C THR A 49 -1.16 4.72 7.49
N SER A 50 -1.50 5.78 8.23
CA SER A 50 -0.52 6.76 8.72
C SER A 50 0.52 6.10 9.63
N VAL A 51 0.09 5.30 10.61
CA VAL A 51 1.00 4.60 11.53
C VAL A 51 1.98 3.68 10.77
N ALA A 52 1.47 2.89 9.81
CA ALA A 52 2.32 2.04 8.98
C ALA A 52 3.34 2.86 8.18
N ARG A 53 2.90 3.97 7.59
CA ARG A 53 3.77 4.88 6.85
C ARG A 53 4.85 5.48 7.73
N ASP A 54 4.51 5.95 8.93
CA ASP A 54 5.47 6.54 9.88
C ASP A 54 6.55 5.52 10.28
N ILE A 55 6.19 4.27 10.49
CA ILE A 55 7.15 3.20 10.76
C ILE A 55 8.06 2.98 9.55
N LEU A 56 7.49 2.80 8.37
CA LEU A 56 8.22 2.49 7.14
C LEU A 56 9.20 3.62 6.74
N LEU A 57 8.76 4.88 6.81
CA LEU A 57 9.55 6.03 6.39
C LEU A 57 10.38 6.66 7.51
N SER A 58 10.39 6.06 8.70
CA SER A 58 11.15 6.58 9.85
C SER A 58 12.65 6.67 9.54
N SER A 59 13.31 7.67 10.14
CA SER A 59 14.77 7.78 10.10
C SER A 59 15.47 6.53 10.65
N LYS A 60 14.85 5.87 11.64
CA LYS A 60 15.34 4.60 12.19
C LYS A 60 15.32 3.48 11.14
N MET A 61 14.22 3.34 10.38
CA MET A 61 14.11 2.31 9.33
C MET A 61 15.17 2.52 8.26
N ARG A 62 15.34 3.76 7.78
CA ARG A 62 16.33 4.12 6.76
C ARG A 62 17.76 3.85 7.23
N LYS A 63 18.09 4.28 8.45
CA LYS A 63 19.41 4.05 9.04
C LYS A 63 19.72 2.55 9.16
N LEU A 64 18.76 1.76 9.64
CA LEU A 64 18.93 0.31 9.75
C LEU A 64 19.02 -0.38 8.38
N LEU A 65 18.31 0.12 7.36
CA LEU A 65 18.45 -0.35 5.99
C LEU A 65 19.87 -0.13 5.48
N ASP A 66 20.42 1.08 5.61
CA ASP A 66 21.78 1.42 5.16
C ASP A 66 22.84 0.57 5.90
N GLU A 67 22.71 0.47 7.22
CA GLU A 67 23.61 -0.36 8.04
C GLU A 67 23.55 -1.85 7.63
N SER A 68 22.34 -2.37 7.33
CA SER A 68 22.14 -3.75 6.91
C SER A 68 22.67 -4.02 5.50
N GLN A 69 22.55 -3.07 4.56
CA GLN A 69 23.14 -3.17 3.22
C GLN A 69 24.66 -3.30 3.30
N ASN A 70 25.31 -2.48 4.14
CA ASN A 70 26.75 -2.58 4.38
C ASN A 70 27.16 -3.91 5.01
N GLU A 71 26.38 -4.41 5.97
CA GLU A 71 26.63 -5.66 6.67
C GLU A 71 26.49 -6.90 5.76
N THR A 72 25.58 -6.84 4.79
CA THR A 72 25.23 -7.97 3.91
C THR A 72 25.86 -7.87 2.51
N HIS A 73 26.74 -6.91 2.26
CA HIS A 73 27.27 -6.62 0.91
C HIS A 73 27.95 -7.84 0.25
N ASN A 74 28.59 -8.70 1.05
CA ASN A 74 29.28 -9.90 0.57
C ASN A 74 28.36 -11.13 0.40
N LEU A 75 27.07 -11.05 0.77
CA LEU A 75 26.15 -12.15 0.59
C LEU A 75 25.76 -12.31 -0.89
N ASN A 76 25.34 -13.52 -1.24
CA ASN A 76 24.76 -13.79 -2.56
C ASN A 76 23.52 -12.93 -2.78
N ASP A 77 23.31 -12.44 -4.01
CA ASP A 77 22.16 -11.59 -4.38
C ASP A 77 20.81 -12.30 -4.17
N ASP A 78 20.80 -13.63 -4.25
CA ASP A 78 19.63 -14.46 -3.97
C ASP A 78 19.41 -14.76 -2.48
N SER A 79 20.29 -14.27 -1.58
CA SER A 79 20.09 -14.46 -0.13
C SER A 79 18.82 -13.78 0.36
N PHE A 80 18.22 -14.35 1.41
CA PHE A 80 17.02 -13.83 2.05
C PHE A 80 17.21 -12.36 2.50
N GLU A 81 18.39 -12.07 3.06
CA GLU A 81 18.73 -10.74 3.54
C GLU A 81 18.72 -9.73 2.40
N LYS A 82 19.45 -9.99 1.30
CA LYS A 82 19.52 -9.06 0.17
C LYS A 82 18.15 -8.85 -0.51
N LYS A 83 17.37 -9.91 -0.69
CA LYS A 83 16.01 -9.79 -1.21
C LYS A 83 15.10 -8.98 -0.29
N THR A 84 15.22 -9.18 1.03
CA THR A 84 14.47 -8.38 2.02
C THR A 84 14.83 -6.90 1.92
N LEU A 85 16.14 -6.57 1.80
CA LEU A 85 16.60 -5.20 1.68
C LEU A 85 16.15 -4.55 0.36
N LEU A 86 16.19 -5.30 -0.74
CA LEU A 86 15.68 -4.84 -2.04
C LEU A 86 14.20 -4.46 -1.96
N HIS A 87 13.36 -5.37 -1.48
CA HIS A 87 11.91 -5.12 -1.36
C HIS A 87 11.58 -4.01 -0.37
N LEU A 88 12.32 -3.90 0.73
CA LEU A 88 12.14 -2.79 1.67
C LEU A 88 12.48 -1.44 1.01
N ASN A 89 13.59 -1.37 0.26
CA ASN A 89 13.99 -0.17 -0.45
C ASN A 89 12.96 0.25 -1.51
N GLU A 90 12.43 -0.71 -2.25
CA GLU A 90 11.33 -0.50 -3.21
C GLU A 90 10.07 0.04 -2.52
N ALA A 91 9.69 -0.56 -1.38
CA ALA A 91 8.54 -0.10 -0.60
C ALA A 91 8.73 1.34 -0.09
N ILE A 92 9.89 1.66 0.48
CA ILE A 92 10.23 3.02 0.93
C ILE A 92 10.16 4.00 -0.25
N SER A 93 10.82 3.68 -1.37
CA SER A 93 10.80 4.51 -2.58
C SER A 93 9.39 4.77 -3.11
N TYR A 94 8.54 3.76 -3.10
CA TYR A 94 7.15 3.89 -3.52
C TYR A 94 6.37 4.83 -2.61
N HIS A 95 6.46 4.60 -1.29
CA HIS A 95 5.72 5.38 -0.31
C HIS A 95 6.24 6.81 -0.14
N ASP A 96 7.51 7.07 -0.42
CA ASP A 96 8.07 8.43 -0.45
C ASP A 96 7.45 9.30 -1.54
N LYS A 97 7.16 8.70 -2.70
CA LYS A 97 6.59 9.41 -3.85
C LYS A 97 5.13 9.82 -3.64
N ILE A 98 4.38 9.09 -2.84
CA ILE A 98 2.94 9.31 -2.67
C ILE A 98 2.70 10.11 -1.37
N PRO A 99 2.05 11.29 -1.42
CA PRO A 99 1.71 12.04 -0.23
C PRO A 99 0.86 11.23 0.75
N GLU A 100 1.13 11.36 2.05
CA GLU A 100 0.40 10.66 3.11
C GLU A 100 -1.11 10.91 2.99
N LYS A 101 -1.51 12.18 2.81
CA LYS A 101 -2.92 12.56 2.66
C LYS A 101 -3.65 11.76 1.58
N LEU A 102 -2.97 11.48 0.46
CA LEU A 102 -3.56 10.69 -0.63
C LEU A 102 -3.71 9.22 -0.25
N GLN A 103 -2.74 8.66 0.46
CA GLN A 103 -2.79 7.27 0.93
C GLN A 103 -3.89 7.07 1.98
N VAL A 104 -4.00 7.98 2.95
CA VAL A 104 -5.06 7.98 3.97
C VAL A 104 -6.43 8.10 3.31
N LYS A 105 -6.60 9.06 2.40
CA LYS A 105 -7.85 9.26 1.66
C LYS A 105 -8.29 7.98 0.92
N LYS A 106 -7.34 7.30 0.26
CA LYS A 106 -7.62 6.01 -0.39
C LYS A 106 -8.09 4.95 0.60
N ALA A 107 -7.39 4.83 1.73
CA ALA A 107 -7.68 3.84 2.77
C ALA A 107 -9.05 4.07 3.44
N GLU A 108 -9.42 5.32 3.68
CA GLU A 108 -10.73 5.70 4.23
C GLU A 108 -11.88 5.43 3.22
N LEU A 109 -11.62 5.68 1.94
CA LEU A 109 -12.62 5.51 0.88
C LEU A 109 -12.97 4.03 0.64
N GLU A 110 -12.04 3.11 0.83
CA GLU A 110 -12.20 1.69 0.45
C GLU A 110 -13.40 1.01 1.14
N PRO A 111 -13.60 1.07 2.48
CA PRO A 111 -14.78 0.49 3.11
C PRO A 111 -16.09 1.14 2.68
N LEU A 112 -16.08 2.45 2.43
CA LEU A 112 -17.26 3.20 1.98
C LEU A 112 -17.66 2.79 0.56
N ALA A 113 -16.69 2.74 -0.35
CA ALA A 113 -16.89 2.31 -1.73
C ALA A 113 -17.40 0.87 -1.82
N HIS A 114 -16.85 -0.03 -0.98
CA HIS A 114 -17.31 -1.42 -0.92
C HIS A 114 -18.77 -1.53 -0.47
N ASN A 115 -19.18 -0.79 0.55
CA ASN A 115 -20.57 -0.78 1.00
C ASN A 115 -21.51 -0.20 -0.06
N ALA A 116 -21.13 0.90 -0.69
CA ALA A 116 -21.91 1.50 -1.78
C ALA A 116 -22.04 0.55 -2.97
N TRP A 117 -20.97 -0.17 -3.32
CA TRP A 117 -20.99 -1.20 -4.35
C TRP A 117 -21.96 -2.36 -4.02
N ALA A 118 -21.92 -2.86 -2.77
CA ALA A 118 -22.82 -3.92 -2.33
C ALA A 118 -24.30 -3.48 -2.41
N GLU A 119 -24.60 -2.26 -1.95
CA GLU A 119 -25.93 -1.67 -2.03
C GLU A 119 -26.38 -1.45 -3.48
N ALA A 120 -25.51 -0.92 -4.35
CA ALA A 120 -25.79 -0.71 -5.76
C ALA A 120 -26.14 -2.03 -6.48
N ARG A 121 -25.43 -3.11 -6.14
CA ARG A 121 -25.74 -4.45 -6.68
C ARG A 121 -27.09 -4.97 -6.20
N GLU A 122 -27.38 -4.87 -4.90
CA GLU A 122 -28.64 -5.29 -4.29
C GLU A 122 -29.82 -4.55 -4.94
N LYS A 123 -29.71 -3.24 -5.12
CA LYS A 123 -30.74 -2.37 -5.70
C LYS A 123 -30.74 -2.33 -7.22
N LYS A 124 -29.72 -2.91 -7.89
CA LYS A 124 -29.51 -2.83 -9.35
C LYS A 124 -29.41 -1.36 -9.83
N ASP A 125 -28.84 -0.48 -9.00
CA ASP A 125 -28.68 0.95 -9.28
C ASP A 125 -27.21 1.36 -9.18
N PHE A 126 -26.55 1.49 -10.34
CA PHE A 126 -25.15 1.90 -10.44
C PHE A 126 -24.88 3.31 -9.89
N LYS A 127 -25.87 4.21 -9.92
CA LYS A 127 -25.69 5.60 -9.45
C LYS A 127 -25.29 5.68 -7.98
N ILE A 128 -25.62 4.66 -7.17
CA ILE A 128 -25.20 4.58 -5.76
C ILE A 128 -23.68 4.41 -5.64
N PHE A 129 -23.07 3.64 -6.54
CA PHE A 129 -21.62 3.36 -6.52
C PHE A 129 -20.80 4.35 -7.35
N GLN A 130 -21.39 4.94 -8.38
CA GLN A 130 -20.69 5.79 -9.36
C GLN A 130 -19.79 6.86 -8.71
N PRO A 131 -20.25 7.69 -7.73
CA PRO A 131 -19.39 8.72 -7.15
C PRO A 131 -18.15 8.16 -6.43
N TYR A 132 -18.27 7.00 -5.83
CA TYR A 132 -17.13 6.31 -5.19
C TYR A 132 -16.15 5.77 -6.22
N LEU A 133 -16.64 5.22 -7.33
CA LEU A 133 -15.79 4.76 -8.42
C LEU A 133 -15.02 5.91 -9.07
N GLU A 134 -15.70 7.03 -9.34
CA GLU A 134 -15.07 8.24 -9.87
C GLU A 134 -13.95 8.74 -8.95
N GLU A 135 -14.20 8.78 -7.65
CA GLU A 135 -13.19 9.19 -6.67
C GLU A 135 -12.02 8.19 -6.59
N GLN A 136 -12.26 6.89 -6.67
CA GLN A 136 -11.19 5.87 -6.73
C GLN A 136 -10.33 6.03 -7.99
N VAL A 137 -10.95 6.33 -9.13
CA VAL A 137 -10.22 6.59 -10.39
C VAL A 137 -9.37 7.86 -10.27
N ASN A 138 -9.92 8.94 -9.71
CA ASN A 138 -9.18 10.19 -9.48
C ASN A 138 -7.97 9.96 -8.58
N ILE A 139 -8.13 9.23 -7.47
CA ILE A 139 -7.02 8.86 -6.57
C ILE A 139 -5.97 8.02 -7.32
N ALA A 140 -6.40 7.07 -8.15
CA ALA A 140 -5.47 6.23 -8.92
C ALA A 140 -4.65 7.06 -9.93
N ILE A 141 -5.29 8.01 -10.61
CA ILE A 141 -4.63 8.94 -11.53
C ILE A 141 -3.61 9.80 -10.76
N GLU A 142 -4.00 10.37 -9.63
CA GLU A 142 -3.11 11.18 -8.79
C GLU A 142 -1.92 10.35 -8.28
N GLN A 143 -2.14 9.11 -7.84
CA GLN A 143 -1.06 8.19 -7.46
C GLN A 143 -0.11 7.91 -8.63
N ALA A 144 -0.63 7.67 -9.84
CA ALA A 144 0.19 7.45 -11.02
C ALA A 144 1.10 8.66 -11.32
N HIS A 145 0.57 9.87 -11.19
CA HIS A 145 1.37 11.10 -11.35
C HIS A 145 2.45 11.24 -10.26
N CYS A 146 2.16 10.91 -9.01
CA CYS A 146 3.14 10.93 -7.93
C CYS A 146 4.27 9.91 -8.15
N ILE A 147 3.94 8.72 -8.61
CA ILE A 147 4.92 7.64 -8.90
C ILE A 147 5.78 8.04 -10.09
N GLY A 148 5.18 8.65 -11.10
CA GLY A 148 5.76 8.98 -12.40
C GLY A 148 5.64 7.84 -13.40
N PHE A 149 5.42 8.19 -14.66
CA PHE A 149 5.30 7.27 -15.80
C PHE A 149 5.89 7.93 -17.06
N LYS A 150 6.23 7.11 -18.06
CA LYS A 150 6.78 7.60 -19.32
C LYS A 150 5.70 7.76 -20.39
N ASP A 151 4.96 6.71 -20.65
CA ASP A 151 4.05 6.64 -21.79
C ASP A 151 2.57 6.62 -21.35
N HIS A 152 2.24 5.89 -20.29
CA HIS A 152 0.84 5.76 -19.84
C HIS A 152 0.74 5.72 -18.30
N PRO A 153 -0.21 6.46 -17.68
CA PRO A 153 -0.34 6.49 -16.21
C PRO A 153 -0.58 5.11 -15.60
N TYR A 154 -1.23 4.20 -16.30
CA TYR A 154 -1.46 2.84 -15.82
C TYR A 154 -0.16 2.04 -15.66
N ASP A 155 0.90 2.36 -16.41
CA ASP A 155 2.21 1.71 -16.28
C ASP A 155 2.77 1.89 -14.86
N ALA A 156 2.62 3.09 -14.27
CA ALA A 156 3.05 3.35 -12.91
C ALA A 156 2.33 2.47 -11.87
N LEU A 157 1.04 2.22 -12.08
CA LEU A 157 0.23 1.41 -11.16
C LEU A 157 0.51 -0.08 -11.30
N MET A 158 0.82 -0.54 -12.53
CA MET A 158 1.15 -1.95 -12.82
C MET A 158 2.45 -2.41 -12.16
N GLN A 159 3.44 -1.52 -12.01
CA GLN A 159 4.75 -1.90 -11.48
C GLN A 159 4.72 -2.59 -10.11
N ARG A 160 3.64 -2.42 -9.34
CA ARG A 160 3.46 -3.12 -8.05
C ARG A 160 3.01 -4.56 -8.19
N PHE A 161 2.39 -4.92 -9.31
CA PHE A 161 1.75 -6.22 -9.53
C PHE A 161 2.51 -7.02 -10.59
N GLU A 162 2.92 -6.34 -11.65
CA GLU A 162 3.61 -6.92 -12.81
C GLU A 162 4.83 -6.04 -13.16
N PRO A 163 5.93 -6.15 -12.39
CA PRO A 163 7.11 -5.33 -12.62
C PRO A 163 7.70 -5.54 -14.02
N GLY A 164 7.90 -4.44 -14.74
CA GLY A 164 8.45 -4.46 -16.11
C GLY A 164 7.39 -4.46 -17.22
N GLU A 165 6.13 -4.77 -16.90
CA GLU A 165 5.05 -4.70 -17.88
C GLU A 165 4.55 -3.27 -18.12
N THR A 166 4.03 -3.02 -19.31
CA THR A 166 3.49 -1.75 -19.75
C THR A 166 2.17 -1.94 -20.48
N VAL A 167 1.36 -0.89 -20.60
CA VAL A 167 0.15 -0.94 -21.44
C VAL A 167 0.48 -1.33 -22.87
N LYS A 168 1.67 -0.95 -23.36
CA LYS A 168 2.14 -1.30 -24.71
C LYS A 168 2.41 -2.79 -24.85
N SER A 169 3.02 -3.45 -23.85
CA SER A 169 3.30 -4.90 -23.88
C SER A 169 2.02 -5.74 -23.71
N LEU A 170 1.00 -5.21 -23.03
CA LEU A 170 -0.29 -5.89 -22.81
C LEU A 170 -1.27 -5.75 -23.99
N LYS A 171 -1.08 -4.77 -24.88
CA LYS A 171 -1.88 -4.65 -26.11
C LYS A 171 -1.33 -5.63 -27.14
N VAL A 172 -1.95 -6.80 -27.22
CA VAL A 172 -1.76 -7.78 -28.28
C VAL A 172 -2.61 -7.38 -29.47
#